data_9a398faf8401ce9550c009e9aaabab2f
#
_entry.id   9a398faf8401ce9550c009e9aaabab2f
#
_cell.length_a   1.000
_cell.length_b   1.000
_cell.length_c   1.000
_cell.angle_alpha   90.00
_cell.angle_beta   90.00
_cell.angle_gamma   90.00
#
_symmetry.space_group_name_H-M   'P 1'
#
loop_
_entity.id
_entity.type
_entity.pdbx_description
1 polymer ?
#
loop_
_entity_poly.entity_id
_entity_poly.type
_entity_poly.pdbx_seq_one_letter_code
_entity_poly.pdbx_strand_id
1 'polypeptide(L)'
;MALFSNLGNYKNFGLLIIRVGLGIMFIYHGFPKLQGGVKTWEMIGGATGVVGIHFWPVVWGLLCALTETVGGCLLIIGLAFRPVCLLLLINLIVAALSGYHNGGLMDAAHPIEDAIMFAGLLFIGPGKYSVDKK
;
A
#
# COMPACT_ATOMS: atom_id res chain seq x y z
N MET A 1 8.85 -34.60 2.19
CA MET A 1 7.56 -34.06 2.69
C MET A 1 7.82 -32.77 3.44
N ALA A 2 7.12 -31.71 3.05
CA ALA A 2 7.27 -30.41 3.72
C ALA A 2 6.49 -30.37 5.04
N LEU A 3 7.12 -29.90 6.09
CA LEU A 3 6.49 -29.68 7.38
C LEU A 3 5.33 -28.67 7.22
N PHE A 4 4.19 -28.98 7.82
CA PHE A 4 2.97 -28.13 7.72
C PHE A 4 2.38 -27.97 6.31
N SER A 5 2.67 -28.89 5.37
CA SER A 5 2.16 -28.82 3.99
C SER A 5 0.63 -28.70 3.91
N ASN A 6 -0.09 -29.25 4.89
CA ASN A 6 -1.56 -29.16 4.95
C ASN A 6 -2.09 -27.74 5.11
N LEU A 7 -1.29 -26.81 5.63
CA LEU A 7 -1.69 -25.42 5.74
C LEU A 7 -1.91 -24.75 4.38
N GLY A 8 -1.30 -25.29 3.30
CA GLY A 8 -1.55 -24.81 1.95
C GLY A 8 -3.01 -24.91 1.49
N ASN A 9 -3.80 -25.78 2.12
CA ASN A 9 -5.23 -25.89 1.84
C ASN A 9 -6.02 -24.66 2.31
N TYR A 10 -5.44 -23.85 3.18
CA TYR A 10 -6.05 -22.66 3.77
C TYR A 10 -5.54 -21.35 3.16
N LYS A 11 -5.05 -21.40 1.92
CA LYS A 11 -4.48 -20.19 1.24
C LYS A 11 -5.43 -19.00 1.20
N ASN A 12 -6.74 -19.23 1.04
CA ASN A 12 -7.74 -18.16 1.04
C ASN A 12 -7.86 -17.49 2.41
N PHE A 13 -7.73 -18.27 3.48
CA PHE A 13 -7.69 -17.73 4.84
C PHE A 13 -6.40 -16.92 5.07
N GLY A 14 -5.27 -17.39 4.58
CA GLY A 14 -4.01 -16.64 4.60
C GLY A 14 -4.13 -15.29 3.88
N LEU A 15 -4.76 -15.29 2.71
CA LEU A 15 -5.01 -14.05 1.97
C LEU A 15 -5.94 -13.08 2.73
N LEU A 16 -6.94 -13.62 3.43
CA LEU A 16 -7.81 -12.80 4.28
C LEU A 16 -7.02 -12.13 5.40
N ILE A 17 -6.13 -12.87 6.08
CA ILE A 17 -5.25 -12.32 7.12
C ILE A 17 -4.39 -11.19 6.57
N ILE A 18 -3.76 -11.41 5.42
CA ILE A 18 -2.91 -10.39 4.77
C ILE A 18 -3.72 -9.13 4.46
N ARG A 19 -4.89 -9.29 3.83
CA ARG A 19 -5.75 -8.15 3.45
C ARG A 19 -6.21 -7.35 4.66
N VAL A 20 -6.72 -8.03 5.69
CA VAL A 20 -7.23 -7.36 6.89
C VAL A 20 -6.08 -6.67 7.63
N GLY A 21 -4.98 -7.37 7.83
CA GLY A 21 -3.81 -6.83 8.51
C GLY A 21 -3.21 -5.62 7.79
N LEU A 22 -2.94 -5.76 6.49
CA LEU A 22 -2.41 -4.64 5.70
C LEU A 22 -3.40 -3.48 5.60
N GLY A 23 -4.69 -3.78 5.41
CA GLY A 23 -5.72 -2.76 5.33
C GLY A 23 -5.80 -1.91 6.59
N ILE A 24 -5.78 -2.54 7.76
CA ILE A 24 -5.77 -1.84 9.05
C ILE A 24 -4.52 -0.95 9.16
N MET A 25 -3.35 -1.48 8.81
CA MET A 25 -2.11 -0.72 8.91
C MET A 25 -2.08 0.46 7.93
N PHE A 26 -2.60 0.31 6.72
CA PHE A 26 -2.67 1.42 5.76
C PHE A 26 -3.67 2.49 6.20
N ILE A 27 -4.78 2.12 6.82
CA ILE A 27 -5.70 3.09 7.43
C ILE A 27 -4.99 3.82 8.57
N TYR A 28 -4.26 3.10 9.40
CA TYR A 28 -3.49 3.69 10.51
C TYR A 28 -2.47 4.72 10.01
N HIS A 29 -1.81 4.47 8.88
CA HIS A 29 -0.85 5.39 8.29
C HIS A 29 -1.50 6.51 7.47
N GLY A 30 -2.57 6.21 6.75
CA GLY A 30 -3.22 7.16 5.83
C GLY A 30 -4.16 8.14 6.50
N PHE A 31 -4.93 7.70 7.49
CA PHE A 31 -5.94 8.53 8.12
C PHE A 31 -5.37 9.79 8.81
N PRO A 32 -4.28 9.71 9.60
CA PRO A 32 -3.65 10.90 10.14
C PRO A 32 -3.16 11.88 9.06
N LYS A 33 -2.71 11.36 7.91
CA LYS A 33 -2.31 12.21 6.77
C LYS A 33 -3.51 12.98 6.20
N LEU A 34 -4.68 12.34 6.11
CA LEU A 34 -5.91 13.03 5.71
C LEU A 34 -6.29 14.14 6.68
N GLN A 35 -6.18 13.88 7.98
CA GLN A 35 -6.50 14.84 9.02
C GLN A 35 -5.50 16.00 9.10
N GLY A 36 -4.28 15.81 8.61
CA GLY A 36 -3.21 16.80 8.71
C GLY A 36 -3.41 18.06 7.88
N GLY A 37 -4.29 18.03 6.90
CA GLY A 37 -4.63 19.20 6.09
C GLY A 37 -3.58 19.54 5.04
N VAL A 38 -3.72 20.73 4.45
CA VAL A 38 -2.96 21.20 3.29
C VAL A 38 -1.44 21.16 3.51
N LYS A 39 -0.96 21.57 4.67
CA LYS A 39 0.48 21.56 4.97
C LYS A 39 1.07 20.15 4.94
N THR A 40 0.34 19.19 5.51
CA THR A 40 0.75 17.78 5.50
C THR A 40 0.75 17.22 4.09
N TRP A 41 -0.30 17.52 3.31
CA TRP A 41 -0.38 17.07 1.91
C TRP A 41 0.73 17.65 1.05
N GLU A 42 1.05 18.92 1.25
CA GLU A 42 2.16 19.57 0.53
C GLU A 42 3.50 18.89 0.84
N MET A 43 3.76 18.62 2.10
CA MET A 43 4.98 17.96 2.55
C MET A 43 5.10 16.54 1.98
N ILE A 44 4.03 15.76 2.05
CA ILE A 44 3.98 14.37 1.53
C ILE A 44 4.11 14.38 0.01
N GLY A 45 3.36 15.27 -0.65
CA GLY A 45 3.38 15.39 -2.11
C GLY A 45 4.74 15.84 -2.67
N GLY A 46 5.54 16.50 -1.87
CA GLY A 46 6.92 16.86 -2.23
C GLY A 46 7.79 15.64 -2.55
N ALA A 47 7.44 14.46 -2.04
CA ALA A 47 8.16 13.22 -2.35
C ALA A 47 8.12 12.86 -3.85
N THR A 48 7.14 13.33 -4.61
CA THR A 48 7.08 13.09 -6.05
C THR A 48 8.22 13.76 -6.81
N GLY A 49 8.91 14.71 -6.20
CA GLY A 49 10.11 15.34 -6.77
C GLY A 49 11.20 14.34 -7.16
N VAL A 50 11.28 13.20 -6.46
CA VAL A 50 12.31 12.17 -6.78
C VAL A 50 12.06 11.50 -8.14
N VAL A 51 10.84 11.56 -8.66
CA VAL A 51 10.51 11.06 -10.00
C VAL A 51 10.32 12.20 -11.01
N GLY A 52 10.77 13.42 -10.67
CA GLY A 52 10.73 14.57 -11.56
C GLY A 52 9.41 15.33 -11.58
N ILE A 53 8.48 15.04 -10.69
CA ILE A 53 7.18 15.72 -10.58
C ILE A 53 7.29 16.79 -9.50
N HIS A 54 7.33 18.07 -9.91
CA HIS A 54 7.52 19.20 -9.01
C HIS A 54 6.30 20.14 -8.94
N PHE A 55 5.17 19.73 -9.56
CA PHE A 55 3.95 20.54 -9.59
C PHE A 55 2.86 19.86 -8.71
N TRP A 56 1.96 20.69 -8.17
CA TRP A 56 0.80 20.27 -7.39
C TRP A 56 1.11 19.33 -6.21
N PRO A 57 2.06 19.68 -5.32
CA PRO A 57 2.40 18.80 -4.21
C PRO A 57 1.21 18.51 -3.30
N VAL A 58 0.33 19.47 -3.08
CA VAL A 58 -0.89 19.30 -2.28
C VAL A 58 -1.79 18.21 -2.86
N VAL A 59 -1.99 18.20 -4.18
CA VAL A 59 -2.80 17.19 -4.87
C VAL A 59 -2.18 15.81 -4.73
N TRP A 60 -0.88 15.68 -4.96
CA TRP A 60 -0.18 14.40 -4.83
C TRP A 60 -0.19 13.88 -3.40
N GLY A 61 -0.03 14.76 -2.41
CA GLY A 61 -0.10 14.40 -0.99
C GLY A 61 -1.49 13.93 -0.58
N LEU A 62 -2.54 14.62 -1.06
CA LEU A 62 -3.92 14.21 -0.82
C LEU A 62 -4.22 12.86 -1.48
N LEU A 63 -3.79 12.65 -2.71
CA LEU A 63 -3.95 11.37 -3.41
C LEU A 63 -3.24 10.23 -2.66
N CYS A 64 -2.06 10.48 -2.14
CA CYS A 64 -1.34 9.51 -1.30
C CYS A 64 -2.16 9.14 -0.06
N ALA A 65 -2.64 10.13 0.68
CA ALA A 65 -3.42 9.92 1.89
C ALA A 65 -4.73 9.19 1.61
N LEU A 66 -5.43 9.54 0.53
CA LEU A 66 -6.66 8.86 0.10
C LEU A 66 -6.38 7.42 -0.34
N THR A 67 -5.31 7.20 -1.10
CA THR A 67 -4.92 5.85 -1.55
C THR A 67 -4.67 4.93 -0.35
N GLU A 68 -3.96 5.41 0.64
CA GLU A 68 -3.68 4.62 1.85
C GLU A 68 -4.94 4.38 2.68
N THR A 69 -5.77 5.39 2.90
CA THR A 69 -6.96 5.28 3.75
C THR A 69 -8.07 4.49 3.08
N VAL A 70 -8.51 4.94 1.90
CA VAL A 70 -9.58 4.28 1.14
C VAL A 70 -9.09 2.92 0.62
N GLY A 71 -7.85 2.86 0.14
CA GLY A 71 -7.23 1.61 -0.29
C GLY A 71 -7.17 0.59 0.83
N GLY A 72 -6.84 1.00 2.05
CA GLY A 72 -6.87 0.13 3.22
C GLY A 72 -8.25 -0.46 3.48
N CYS A 73 -9.29 0.36 3.41
CA CYS A 73 -10.68 -0.11 3.55
C CYS A 73 -11.04 -1.11 2.45
N LEU A 74 -10.69 -0.81 1.20
CA LEU A 74 -10.97 -1.67 0.06
C LEU A 74 -10.20 -2.99 0.12
N LEU A 75 -8.98 -2.99 0.66
CA LEU A 75 -8.23 -4.22 0.91
C LEU A 75 -8.96 -5.13 1.90
N ILE A 76 -9.47 -4.57 2.99
CA ILE A 76 -10.17 -5.35 4.02
C ILE A 76 -11.34 -6.10 3.41
N ILE A 77 -12.19 -5.42 2.65
CA ILE A 77 -13.35 -6.06 2.02
C ILE A 77 -13.01 -6.82 0.73
N GLY A 78 -11.86 -6.55 0.14
CA GLY A 78 -11.44 -7.19 -1.11
C GLY A 78 -12.19 -6.69 -2.32
N LEU A 79 -12.52 -5.40 -2.36
CA LEU A 79 -13.17 -4.75 -3.50
C LEU A 79 -12.15 -3.97 -4.30
N ALA A 80 -12.22 -4.06 -5.63
CA ALA A 80 -11.27 -3.45 -6.55
C ALA A 80 -9.82 -3.79 -6.17
N PHE A 81 -9.58 -5.03 -5.78
CA PHE A 81 -8.36 -5.47 -5.10
C PHE A 81 -7.11 -5.21 -5.94
N ARG A 82 -7.10 -5.63 -7.20
CA ARG A 82 -5.93 -5.46 -8.07
C ARG A 82 -5.62 -3.99 -8.37
N PRO A 83 -6.61 -3.15 -8.75
CA PRO A 83 -6.37 -1.72 -8.89
C PRO A 83 -5.83 -1.06 -7.62
N VAL A 84 -6.37 -1.42 -6.46
CA VAL A 84 -5.90 -0.91 -5.17
C VAL A 84 -4.45 -1.33 -4.91
N CYS A 85 -4.13 -2.59 -5.13
CA CYS A 85 -2.75 -3.08 -4.99
C CYS A 85 -1.79 -2.33 -5.92
N LEU A 86 -2.21 -2.04 -7.15
CA LEU A 86 -1.40 -1.28 -8.10
C LEU A 86 -1.15 0.16 -7.61
N LEU A 87 -2.20 0.84 -7.15
CA LEU A 87 -2.08 2.20 -6.63
C LEU A 87 -1.20 2.26 -5.39
N LEU A 88 -1.36 1.31 -4.47
CA LEU A 88 -0.51 1.20 -3.28
C LEU A 88 0.94 0.88 -3.66
N LEU A 89 1.15 0.02 -4.65
CA LEU A 89 2.48 -0.29 -5.16
C LEU A 89 3.17 0.96 -5.72
N ILE A 90 2.48 1.74 -6.54
CA ILE A 90 3.02 3.01 -7.10
C ILE A 90 3.37 3.96 -5.97
N ASN A 91 2.46 4.12 -5.00
CA ASN A 91 2.67 4.98 -3.83
C ASN A 91 3.92 4.56 -3.04
N LEU A 92 4.11 3.26 -2.83
CA LEU A 92 5.26 2.71 -2.11
C LEU A 92 6.56 2.82 -2.89
N ILE A 93 6.53 2.71 -4.21
CA ILE A 93 7.72 2.94 -5.05
C ILE A 93 8.20 4.37 -4.88
N VAL A 94 7.30 5.36 -4.96
CA VAL A 94 7.66 6.77 -4.74
C VAL A 94 8.20 6.98 -3.32
N ALA A 95 7.55 6.38 -2.32
CA ALA A 95 8.01 6.44 -0.93
C ALA A 95 9.40 5.82 -0.75
N ALA A 96 9.67 4.69 -1.40
CA ALA A 96 10.97 4.03 -1.36
C ALA A 96 12.06 4.88 -1.99
N LEU A 97 11.80 5.47 -3.16
CA LEU A 97 12.75 6.36 -3.83
C LEU A 97 13.03 7.60 -3.00
N SER A 98 12.00 8.20 -2.41
CA SER A 98 12.15 9.36 -1.52
C SER A 98 12.94 8.99 -0.26
N GLY A 99 12.62 7.87 0.35
CA GLY A 99 13.34 7.37 1.53
C GLY A 99 14.81 7.11 1.23
N TYR A 100 15.09 6.47 0.09
CA TYR A 100 16.47 6.21 -0.33
C TYR A 100 17.25 7.52 -0.58
N HIS A 101 16.61 8.50 -1.19
CA HIS A 101 17.22 9.82 -1.44
C HIS A 101 17.56 10.54 -0.13
N ASN A 102 16.72 10.42 0.89
CA ASN A 102 16.87 11.13 2.15
C ASN A 102 17.78 10.40 3.15
N GLY A 103 17.72 9.09 3.26
CA GLY A 103 18.40 8.32 4.28
C GLY A 103 18.98 6.98 3.82
N GLY A 104 19.00 6.73 2.52
CA GLY A 104 19.54 5.49 1.96
C GLY A 104 18.64 4.28 2.18
N LEU A 105 19.23 3.09 2.17
CA LEU A 105 18.48 1.85 2.21
C LEU A 105 17.68 1.68 3.51
N MET A 106 18.17 2.21 4.63
CA MET A 106 17.46 2.10 5.91
C MET A 106 16.08 2.76 5.87
N ASP A 107 15.99 3.95 5.28
CA ASP A 107 14.73 4.67 5.16
C ASP A 107 13.83 4.12 4.05
N ALA A 108 14.42 3.46 3.06
CA ALA A 108 13.68 2.85 1.96
C ALA A 108 13.19 1.42 2.26
N ALA A 109 13.73 0.78 3.29
CA ALA A 109 13.51 -0.66 3.54
C ALA A 109 12.04 -1.02 3.70
N HIS A 110 11.29 -0.34 4.57
CA HIS A 110 9.88 -0.61 4.79
C HIS A 110 9.03 -0.42 3.52
N PRO A 111 9.13 0.71 2.81
CA PRO A 111 8.41 0.85 1.53
C PRO A 111 8.76 -0.23 0.51
N ILE A 112 10.01 -0.65 0.44
CA ILE A 112 10.44 -1.72 -0.49
C ILE A 112 9.78 -3.05 -0.10
N GLU A 113 9.80 -3.41 1.17
CA GLU A 113 9.18 -4.65 1.66
C GLU A 113 7.70 -4.71 1.32
N ASP A 114 6.98 -3.63 1.61
CA ASP A 114 5.55 -3.53 1.30
C ASP A 114 5.29 -3.52 -0.20
N ALA A 115 6.13 -2.86 -0.99
CA ALA A 115 6.01 -2.84 -2.45
C ALA A 115 6.15 -4.25 -3.04
N ILE A 116 7.10 -5.03 -2.55
CA ILE A 116 7.28 -6.43 -2.96
C ILE A 116 6.01 -7.23 -2.68
N MET A 117 5.42 -7.05 -1.50
CA MET A 117 4.18 -7.73 -1.12
C MET A 117 3.03 -7.38 -2.05
N PHE A 118 2.81 -6.09 -2.33
CA PHE A 118 1.72 -5.68 -3.23
C PHE A 118 1.96 -6.12 -4.68
N ALA A 119 3.21 -6.15 -5.13
CA ALA A 119 3.54 -6.71 -6.44
C ALA A 119 3.13 -8.18 -6.54
N GLY A 120 3.42 -8.97 -5.51
CA GLY A 120 2.98 -10.37 -5.44
C GLY A 120 1.46 -10.51 -5.41
N LEU A 121 0.79 -9.71 -4.59
CA LEU A 121 -0.66 -9.74 -4.44
C LEU A 121 -1.40 -9.38 -5.73
N LEU A 122 -0.82 -8.53 -6.59
CA LEU A 122 -1.40 -8.23 -7.91
C LEU A 122 -1.64 -9.49 -8.73
N PHE A 123 -0.71 -10.44 -8.67
CA PHE A 123 -0.81 -11.71 -9.42
C PHE A 123 -1.69 -12.72 -8.69
N ILE A 124 -1.56 -12.83 -7.37
CA ILE A 124 -2.31 -13.81 -6.57
C ILE A 124 -3.83 -13.49 -6.55
N GLY A 125 -4.16 -12.22 -6.37
CA GLY A 125 -5.56 -11.79 -6.24
C GLY A 125 -6.07 -11.82 -4.80
N PRO A 126 -7.37 -11.49 -4.59
CA PRO A 126 -7.91 -11.25 -3.25
C PRO A 126 -8.27 -12.52 -2.45
N GLY A 127 -8.41 -13.67 -3.12
CA GLY A 127 -8.92 -14.88 -2.51
C GLY A 127 -10.44 -14.95 -2.46
N LYS A 128 -10.97 -16.07 -1.98
CA LYS A 128 -12.41 -16.33 -2.02
C LYS A 128 -13.22 -15.53 -0.99
N TYR A 129 -12.60 -15.08 0.10
CA TYR A 129 -13.27 -14.31 1.15
C TYR A 129 -13.23 -12.80 0.86
N SER A 130 -13.63 -12.42 -0.35
CA SER A 130 -13.59 -11.04 -0.83
C SER A 130 -14.79 -10.73 -1.71
N VAL A 131 -15.05 -9.44 -1.91
CA VAL A 131 -16.12 -9.02 -2.82
C VAL A 131 -15.76 -9.39 -4.27
N ASP A 132 -14.52 -9.14 -4.67
CA ASP A 132 -14.05 -9.42 -6.05
C ASP A 132 -13.98 -10.93 -6.37
N LYS A 133 -13.59 -11.75 -5.41
CA LYS A 133 -13.45 -13.22 -5.53
C LYS A 133 -12.43 -13.73 -6.57
N LYS A 134 -11.73 -12.86 -7.26
CA LYS A 134 -10.73 -13.23 -8.28
C LYS A 134 -9.44 -12.45 -8.17
#